data_7c726b7406a201b6071fa4088bb5f822
#
_entry.id   7c726b7406a201b6071fa4088bb5f822
#
_cell.length_a   1.000
_cell.length_b   1.000
_cell.length_c   1.000
_cell.angle_alpha   90.00
_cell.angle_beta   90.00
_cell.angle_gamma   90.00
#
_symmetry.space_group_name_H-M   'P 1'
#
loop_
_entity.id
_entity.type
_entity.pdbx_description
1 polymer ?
#
loop_
_entity_poly.entity_id
_entity_poly.type
_entity_poly.pdbx_seq_one_letter_code
_entity_poly.pdbx_strand_id
1 'polypeptide(L)'
;VNKKKFVTFVFILLIILFALFIIFSFFPQKNVFANIFSRLSGAQPQGTGGAQRGVGENRGGSGAPAQQQGAGGAQRSAAGRDGTRNAAAIRTVTVAPGTIEKSVIINGEILARNQVTIYPTVGGRLVECNYSVGDRVVRGAVVARVDPSRPGEVYSRSSVISTVSGTVLQAPYSVGDTVTTQSPVYVVGDLSSLLVETNIAERFVSAVKQGLRASLWFESMPGEIFTAEIYEINPVLDPASRTLRTRLRFIKPDPRIKAGMFATISLVTNRKTNIPVIPRLSVINTYGSWIVFIVDENNTARRREVTLGIDNEEFIEVLDGVSIGDKVVSAGQNFLSDGDFVRIVE
;
A
#
# COMPACT_ATOMS: atom_id res chain seq x y z
N VAL A 1 43.03 36.28 -3.91
CA VAL A 1 42.65 35.02 -3.18
C VAL A 1 42.82 33.86 -4.12
N ASN A 2 43.71 32.93 -3.77
CA ASN A 2 44.26 31.87 -4.63
C ASN A 2 43.16 30.82 -4.93
N LYS A 3 42.62 30.79 -6.16
CA LYS A 3 41.57 29.87 -6.60
C LYS A 3 41.89 28.38 -6.26
N LYS A 4 43.17 27.99 -6.27
CA LYS A 4 43.60 26.65 -5.90
C LYS A 4 43.35 26.31 -4.40
N LYS A 5 43.57 27.28 -3.48
CA LYS A 5 43.34 27.07 -2.06
C LYS A 5 41.83 26.99 -1.73
N PHE A 6 40.98 27.71 -2.46
CA PHE A 6 39.53 27.68 -2.29
C PHE A 6 38.96 26.32 -2.75
N VAL A 7 39.40 25.78 -3.88
CA VAL A 7 38.98 24.46 -4.39
C VAL A 7 39.40 23.34 -3.43
N THR A 8 40.62 23.41 -2.89
CA THR A 8 41.11 22.41 -1.90
C THR A 8 40.29 22.48 -0.62
N PHE A 9 39.91 23.65 -0.15
CA PHE A 9 39.09 23.83 1.05
C PHE A 9 37.66 23.25 0.87
N VAL A 10 37.05 23.50 -0.29
CA VAL A 10 35.70 22.93 -0.63
C VAL A 10 35.76 21.42 -0.72
N PHE A 11 36.84 20.85 -1.25
CA PHE A 11 37.01 19.40 -1.37
C PHE A 11 37.21 18.73 0.00
N ILE A 12 37.95 19.33 0.91
CA ILE A 12 38.12 18.85 2.29
C ILE A 12 36.80 18.93 3.06
N LEU A 13 36.01 20.00 2.89
CA LEU A 13 34.71 20.15 3.52
C LEU A 13 33.72 19.08 3.05
N LEU A 14 33.71 18.76 1.76
CA LEU A 14 32.91 17.68 1.17
C LEU A 14 33.28 16.29 1.70
N ILE A 15 34.57 16.02 1.90
CA ILE A 15 35.05 14.75 2.46
C ILE A 15 34.62 14.62 3.94
N ILE A 16 34.68 15.73 4.71
CA ILE A 16 34.25 15.72 6.10
C ILE A 16 32.74 15.51 6.21
N LEU A 17 31.94 16.15 5.34
CA LEU A 17 30.50 15.96 5.29
C LEU A 17 30.13 14.53 4.89
N PHE A 18 30.85 13.94 3.95
CA PHE A 18 30.66 12.55 3.54
C PHE A 18 31.04 11.54 4.63
N ALA A 19 32.11 11.80 5.37
CA ALA A 19 32.51 10.97 6.50
C ALA A 19 31.47 11.05 7.65
N LEU A 20 30.93 12.24 7.94
CA LEU A 20 29.84 12.43 8.91
C LEU A 20 28.57 11.72 8.48
N PHE A 21 28.24 11.72 7.19
CA PHE A 21 27.08 11.00 6.63
C PHE A 21 27.24 9.47 6.79
N ILE A 22 28.45 8.93 6.57
CA ILE A 22 28.73 7.49 6.76
C ILE A 22 28.61 7.12 8.25
N ILE A 23 29.18 7.94 9.16
CA ILE A 23 29.07 7.71 10.61
C ILE A 23 27.59 7.73 11.04
N PHE A 24 26.78 8.65 10.51
CA PHE A 24 25.34 8.75 10.82
C PHE A 24 24.52 7.57 10.24
N SER A 25 24.94 6.99 9.11
CA SER A 25 24.30 5.81 8.51
C SER A 25 24.60 4.50 9.25
N PHE A 26 25.71 4.40 9.95
CA PHE A 26 26.11 3.19 10.70
C PHE A 26 25.60 3.12 12.15
N PHE A 27 25.03 4.21 12.70
CA PHE A 27 24.40 4.17 14.01
C PHE A 27 22.94 3.71 13.87
N PRO A 28 22.54 2.58 14.47
CA PRO A 28 21.15 2.15 14.46
C PRO A 28 20.33 3.15 15.28
N GLN A 29 19.47 3.90 14.60
CA GLN A 29 18.47 4.78 15.20
C GLN A 29 17.46 3.95 16.00
N LYS A 30 17.83 3.51 17.18
CA LYS A 30 16.88 3.05 18.19
C LYS A 30 16.43 4.24 19.04
N ASN A 31 15.16 4.63 18.84
CA ASN A 31 14.33 5.38 19.81
C ASN A 31 14.69 6.85 20.14
N VAL A 32 14.88 7.71 19.16
CA VAL A 32 14.94 9.16 19.41
C VAL A 32 13.59 9.88 19.17
N PHE A 33 12.69 9.29 18.42
CA PHE A 33 11.38 9.92 18.10
C PHE A 33 10.29 9.74 19.18
N ALA A 34 10.46 8.82 20.13
CA ALA A 34 9.45 8.60 21.17
C ALA A 34 9.43 9.67 22.28
N ASN A 35 10.50 10.45 22.44
CA ASN A 35 10.62 11.42 23.55
C ASN A 35 10.28 12.87 23.20
N ILE A 36 9.99 13.19 21.95
CA ILE A 36 9.61 14.56 21.54
C ILE A 36 8.09 14.76 21.59
N PHE A 37 7.29 13.69 21.44
CA PHE A 37 5.82 13.81 21.46
C PHE A 37 5.20 13.85 22.87
N SER A 38 5.92 13.42 23.93
CA SER A 38 5.41 13.45 25.31
C SER A 38 5.55 14.80 26.01
N ARG A 39 6.19 15.79 25.39
CA ARG A 39 6.37 17.15 25.97
C ARG A 39 5.41 18.22 25.41
N LEU A 40 4.54 17.89 24.47
CA LEU A 40 3.62 18.86 23.83
C LEU A 40 2.14 18.68 24.16
N SER A 41 1.76 17.70 25.01
CA SER A 41 0.39 17.60 25.51
C SER A 41 0.38 17.72 27.03
N GLY A 42 0.56 18.96 27.49
CA GLY A 42 0.26 19.35 28.84
C GLY A 42 -1.24 19.60 28.98
N ALA A 43 -1.93 18.72 29.73
CA ALA A 43 -3.18 19.06 30.39
C ALA A 43 -3.33 18.19 31.63
N GLN A 44 -3.17 18.83 32.76
CA GLN A 44 -3.57 18.30 34.08
C GLN A 44 -5.10 18.32 34.23
N PRO A 45 -5.64 17.49 35.12
CA PRO A 45 -6.53 18.00 36.13
C PRO A 45 -6.12 17.62 37.57
N GLN A 46 -6.29 18.61 38.45
CA GLN A 46 -6.20 18.58 39.90
C GLN A 46 -7.36 17.77 40.52
N GLY A 47 -7.09 17.27 41.74
CA GLY A 47 -8.12 16.85 42.71
C GLY A 47 -7.52 16.06 43.85
N THR A 48 -7.02 16.74 44.84
CA THR A 48 -7.35 16.88 46.27
C THR A 48 -7.50 15.62 47.11
N GLY A 49 -6.64 15.58 48.14
CA GLY A 49 -7.07 15.29 49.53
C GLY A 49 -6.57 14.05 50.19
N GLY A 50 -5.67 14.21 51.14
CA GLY A 50 -5.83 13.87 52.53
C GLY A 50 -4.96 12.74 53.07
N ALA A 51 -3.84 13.05 53.62
CA ALA A 51 -3.34 12.90 55.02
C ALA A 51 -3.65 11.56 55.75
N GLN A 52 -2.72 10.89 56.28
CA GLN A 52 -1.92 10.93 57.48
C GLN A 52 -1.47 9.54 57.95
N ARG A 53 -0.20 9.40 58.20
CA ARG A 53 0.55 8.85 59.38
C ARG A 53 0.00 7.64 60.13
N GLY A 54 0.92 6.69 60.35
CA GLY A 54 0.90 5.77 61.50
C GLY A 54 2.06 4.79 61.48
N VAL A 55 3.08 5.14 62.18
CA VAL A 55 4.25 4.35 62.61
C VAL A 55 3.80 3.37 63.69
N GLY A 56 4.34 2.14 63.72
CA GLY A 56 4.14 1.24 64.85
C GLY A 56 4.88 -0.08 64.67
N GLU A 57 6.10 -0.07 65.13
CA GLU A 57 6.96 -1.19 65.48
C GLU A 57 6.36 -1.96 66.70
N ASN A 58 6.29 -3.28 66.80
CA ASN A 58 6.97 -4.04 67.84
C ASN A 58 6.71 -5.58 67.79
N ARG A 59 7.76 -6.27 67.86
CA ARG A 59 8.24 -7.46 68.56
C ARG A 59 7.23 -8.39 69.29
N GLY A 60 7.44 -9.70 69.03
CA GLY A 60 7.80 -10.67 70.05
C GLY A 60 6.74 -11.66 70.48
N GLY A 61 7.09 -12.93 70.49
CA GLY A 61 6.57 -13.86 71.51
C GLY A 61 6.10 -15.23 71.01
N SER A 62 7.01 -16.12 71.00
CA SER A 62 6.99 -17.56 71.27
C SER A 62 5.74 -18.13 71.96
N GLY A 63 5.33 -19.36 71.56
CA GLY A 63 4.56 -20.29 72.43
C GLY A 63 3.72 -21.31 71.69
N ALA A 64 4.23 -22.51 71.51
CA ALA A 64 3.42 -23.72 71.41
C ALA A 64 3.19 -24.19 72.83
N PRO A 65 2.26 -25.15 73.17
CA PRO A 65 1.90 -26.37 72.43
C PRO A 65 0.44 -26.92 72.66
N ALA A 66 0.17 -27.99 71.93
CA ALA A 66 -0.54 -29.19 72.31
C ALA A 66 -2.07 -29.37 72.23
N GLN A 67 -2.44 -30.34 71.38
CA GLN A 67 -3.42 -31.45 71.63
C GLN A 67 -4.93 -31.15 71.82
N GLN A 68 -5.83 -31.65 71.00
CA GLN A 68 -6.39 -33.03 71.09
C GLN A 68 -7.56 -33.22 70.09
N GLN A 69 -7.51 -34.31 69.38
CA GLN A 69 -8.55 -35.30 69.03
C GLN A 69 -10.03 -34.89 68.97
N GLY A 70 -10.60 -35.15 67.79
CA GLY A 70 -12.04 -35.23 67.56
C GLY A 70 -12.34 -35.96 66.26
N ALA A 71 -12.54 -37.28 66.30
CA ALA A 71 -13.00 -38.05 65.14
C ALA A 71 -14.44 -37.70 64.79
N GLY A 72 -14.69 -37.39 63.55
CA GLY A 72 -16.03 -37.21 62.98
C GLY A 72 -15.97 -37.55 61.47
N GLY A 73 -16.24 -38.81 61.17
CA GLY A 73 -16.43 -39.32 59.84
C GLY A 73 -17.63 -38.64 59.17
N ALA A 74 -17.38 -37.87 58.21
CA ALA A 74 -18.36 -37.45 57.22
C ALA A 74 -17.99 -38.09 55.91
N GLN A 75 -18.67 -39.13 55.56
CA GLN A 75 -18.78 -39.64 54.18
C GLN A 75 -19.17 -38.52 53.27
N ARG A 76 -18.19 -37.99 52.56
CA ARG A 76 -18.46 -37.15 51.36
C ARG A 76 -18.90 -38.12 50.29
N SER A 77 -20.21 -38.26 50.16
CA SER A 77 -20.87 -38.72 48.94
C SER A 77 -20.18 -38.13 47.73
N ALA A 78 -19.68 -38.99 46.89
CA ALA A 78 -19.33 -38.62 45.52
C ALA A 78 -20.63 -38.24 44.80
N ALA A 79 -21.10 -37.03 45.05
CA ALA A 79 -22.11 -36.42 44.21
C ALA A 79 -21.43 -36.18 42.85
N GLY A 80 -21.93 -36.86 41.85
CA GLY A 80 -21.52 -36.72 40.48
C GLY A 80 -21.36 -35.27 40.14
N ARG A 81 -20.17 -34.89 39.68
CA ARG A 81 -19.97 -33.68 38.88
C ARG A 81 -20.72 -33.91 37.57
N ASP A 82 -22.02 -33.71 37.62
CA ASP A 82 -22.80 -33.39 36.44
C ASP A 82 -22.28 -32.03 35.99
N GLY A 83 -21.21 -32.11 35.22
CA GLY A 83 -20.58 -30.95 34.63
C GLY A 83 -21.49 -30.42 33.54
N THR A 84 -22.42 -29.55 33.91
CA THR A 84 -22.91 -28.53 32.96
C THR A 84 -21.70 -27.69 32.53
N ARG A 85 -20.89 -28.27 31.64
CA ARG A 85 -19.86 -27.53 30.92
C ARG A 85 -20.61 -26.38 30.24
N ASN A 86 -20.40 -25.17 30.73
CA ASN A 86 -20.88 -23.97 30.04
C ASN A 86 -20.37 -24.06 28.61
N ALA A 87 -21.26 -24.43 27.69
CA ALA A 87 -20.93 -24.52 26.28
C ALA A 87 -20.47 -23.13 25.80
N ALA A 88 -19.27 -23.04 25.28
CA ALA A 88 -18.74 -21.79 24.76
C ALA A 88 -19.64 -21.29 23.62
N ALA A 89 -20.06 -20.03 23.70
CA ALA A 89 -20.85 -19.42 22.66
C ALA A 89 -19.93 -19.06 21.47
N ILE A 90 -20.25 -19.58 20.30
CA ILE A 90 -19.46 -19.40 19.06
C ILE A 90 -20.37 -19.05 17.90
N ARG A 91 -19.75 -18.46 16.86
CA ARG A 91 -20.37 -18.36 15.52
C ARG A 91 -19.68 -19.31 14.57
N THR A 92 -20.44 -19.86 13.65
CA THR A 92 -19.93 -20.78 12.63
C THR A 92 -20.29 -20.29 11.24
N VAL A 93 -19.46 -20.66 10.26
CA VAL A 93 -19.75 -20.49 8.84
C VAL A 93 -19.63 -21.86 8.19
N THR A 94 -20.62 -22.23 7.38
CA THR A 94 -20.55 -23.45 6.59
C THR A 94 -19.63 -23.21 5.40
N VAL A 95 -18.65 -24.07 5.22
CA VAL A 95 -17.72 -23.99 4.07
C VAL A 95 -18.46 -24.23 2.80
N ALA A 96 -18.47 -23.24 1.93
CA ALA A 96 -19.07 -23.29 0.62
C ALA A 96 -18.01 -23.11 -0.48
N PRO A 97 -18.26 -23.64 -1.68
CA PRO A 97 -17.42 -23.30 -2.82
C PRO A 97 -17.52 -21.81 -3.13
N GLY A 98 -16.38 -21.14 -3.18
CA GLY A 98 -16.30 -19.70 -3.41
C GLY A 98 -15.31 -19.30 -4.49
N THR A 99 -15.23 -18.01 -4.73
CA THR A 99 -14.19 -17.38 -5.57
C THR A 99 -13.31 -16.54 -4.68
N ILE A 100 -12.01 -16.70 -4.79
CA ILE A 100 -11.03 -15.85 -4.13
C ILE A 100 -10.10 -15.22 -5.16
N GLU A 101 -9.81 -13.94 -4.97
CA GLU A 101 -8.91 -13.16 -5.82
C GLU A 101 -7.79 -12.58 -4.96
N LYS A 102 -6.57 -12.70 -5.45
CA LYS A 102 -5.42 -11.98 -4.91
C LYS A 102 -5.13 -10.81 -5.84
N SER A 103 -5.19 -9.61 -5.31
CA SER A 103 -4.84 -8.39 -6.04
C SER A 103 -3.59 -7.74 -5.47
N VAL A 104 -2.94 -6.97 -6.31
CA VAL A 104 -1.87 -6.07 -5.92
C VAL A 104 -2.34 -4.64 -6.15
N ILE A 105 -2.09 -3.78 -5.15
CA ILE A 105 -2.36 -2.36 -5.24
C ILE A 105 -1.08 -1.66 -5.68
N ILE A 106 -1.18 -0.88 -6.76
CA ILE A 106 -0.08 -0.11 -7.35
C ILE A 106 -0.60 1.26 -7.77
N ASN A 107 0.30 2.21 -7.98
CA ASN A 107 -0.06 3.53 -8.48
C ASN A 107 0.28 3.65 -9.97
N GLY A 108 -0.46 4.47 -10.69
CA GLY A 108 -0.23 4.77 -12.08
C GLY A 108 -0.53 6.22 -12.40
N GLU A 109 0.13 6.74 -13.42
CA GLU A 109 -0.06 8.09 -13.94
C GLU A 109 -0.90 8.02 -15.22
N ILE A 110 -1.80 8.99 -15.38
CA ILE A 110 -2.62 9.13 -16.58
C ILE A 110 -1.85 9.94 -17.61
N LEU A 111 -1.58 9.32 -18.74
CA LEU A 111 -0.85 9.94 -19.85
C LEU A 111 -1.76 10.10 -21.07
N ALA A 112 -1.52 11.16 -21.83
CA ALA A 112 -2.10 11.30 -23.15
C ALA A 112 -1.44 10.29 -24.11
N ARG A 113 -2.24 9.65 -24.96
CA ARG A 113 -1.71 8.80 -26.02
C ARG A 113 -0.92 9.66 -27.01
N ASN A 114 0.22 9.13 -27.50
CA ASN A 114 1.06 9.80 -28.48
C ASN A 114 1.53 11.19 -28.06
N GLN A 115 1.91 11.35 -26.79
CA GLN A 115 2.51 12.59 -26.32
C GLN A 115 3.90 12.78 -26.94
N VAL A 116 4.11 13.94 -27.54
CA VAL A 116 5.37 14.33 -28.22
C VAL A 116 5.82 15.70 -27.72
N THR A 117 7.08 15.77 -27.33
CA THR A 117 7.74 17.02 -26.98
C THR A 117 8.37 17.63 -28.23
N ILE A 118 8.08 18.89 -28.48
CA ILE A 118 8.56 19.65 -29.66
C ILE A 118 9.70 20.53 -29.23
N TYR A 119 10.83 20.36 -29.89
CA TYR A 119 12.07 21.11 -29.68
C TYR A 119 12.37 22.01 -30.85
N PRO A 120 13.02 23.16 -30.65
CA PRO A 120 13.49 23.99 -31.73
C PRO A 120 14.72 23.37 -32.40
N THR A 121 14.89 23.59 -33.68
CA THR A 121 16.06 23.11 -34.46
C THR A 121 17.30 23.96 -34.25
N VAL A 122 17.13 25.21 -33.80
CA VAL A 122 18.21 26.17 -33.50
C VAL A 122 17.95 26.85 -32.16
N GLY A 123 19.01 27.19 -31.45
CA GLY A 123 18.92 28.03 -30.24
C GLY A 123 18.76 29.50 -30.61
N GLY A 124 18.08 30.28 -29.77
CA GLY A 124 17.86 31.71 -29.98
C GLY A 124 16.73 32.24 -29.12
N ARG A 125 16.20 33.39 -29.49
CA ARG A 125 15.09 34.03 -28.79
C ARG A 125 13.76 33.68 -29.44
N LEU A 126 12.77 33.27 -28.62
CA LEU A 126 11.39 33.06 -29.07
C LEU A 126 10.77 34.41 -29.48
N VAL A 127 10.36 34.53 -30.73
CA VAL A 127 9.75 35.76 -31.28
C VAL A 127 8.25 35.61 -31.54
N GLU A 128 7.78 34.37 -31.71
CA GLU A 128 6.37 34.04 -31.89
C GLU A 128 6.04 32.72 -31.18
N CYS A 129 4.89 32.69 -30.50
CA CYS A 129 4.25 31.51 -29.94
C CYS A 129 2.80 31.54 -30.42
N ASN A 130 2.40 30.59 -31.27
CA ASN A 130 1.12 30.63 -31.97
C ASN A 130 -0.01 29.87 -31.28
N TYR A 131 0.30 29.11 -30.24
CA TYR A 131 -0.66 28.27 -29.55
C TYR A 131 -0.52 28.42 -28.05
N SER A 132 -1.64 28.31 -27.36
CA SER A 132 -1.74 28.25 -25.88
C SER A 132 -2.04 26.82 -25.40
N VAL A 133 -1.84 26.57 -24.12
CA VAL A 133 -2.24 25.29 -23.49
C VAL A 133 -3.74 25.09 -23.67
N GLY A 134 -4.13 23.90 -24.15
CA GLY A 134 -5.50 23.57 -24.51
C GLY A 134 -5.85 23.72 -26.00
N ASP A 135 -5.06 24.45 -26.78
CA ASP A 135 -5.30 24.62 -28.21
C ASP A 135 -5.05 23.34 -29.00
N ARG A 136 -5.81 23.18 -30.08
CA ARG A 136 -5.63 22.05 -30.99
C ARG A 136 -4.63 22.39 -32.08
N VAL A 137 -3.63 21.54 -32.25
CA VAL A 137 -2.56 21.66 -33.24
C VAL A 137 -2.67 20.54 -34.26
N VAL A 138 -2.43 20.84 -35.53
CA VAL A 138 -2.31 19.85 -36.61
C VAL A 138 -0.85 19.59 -36.95
N ARG A 139 -0.54 18.39 -37.38
CA ARG A 139 0.80 18.05 -37.88
C ARG A 139 1.22 18.97 -38.99
N GLY A 140 2.46 19.50 -38.93
CA GLY A 140 3.01 20.46 -39.91
C GLY A 140 2.74 21.92 -39.57
N ALA A 141 1.92 22.24 -38.56
CA ALA A 141 1.68 23.60 -38.13
C ALA A 141 2.94 24.24 -37.52
N VAL A 142 3.20 25.51 -37.80
CA VAL A 142 4.24 26.29 -37.15
C VAL A 142 3.74 26.70 -35.75
N VAL A 143 4.33 26.14 -34.73
CA VAL A 143 3.90 26.37 -33.33
C VAL A 143 4.64 27.56 -32.70
N ALA A 144 5.89 27.80 -33.11
CA ALA A 144 6.69 28.93 -32.64
C ALA A 144 7.72 29.35 -33.70
N ARG A 145 8.32 30.51 -33.50
CA ARG A 145 9.51 30.96 -34.27
C ARG A 145 10.62 31.39 -33.34
N VAL A 146 11.84 30.97 -33.69
CA VAL A 146 13.08 31.30 -32.98
C VAL A 146 13.92 32.20 -33.83
N ASP A 147 14.39 33.30 -33.27
CA ASP A 147 15.37 34.19 -33.86
C ASP A 147 16.77 33.86 -33.33
N PRO A 148 17.64 33.25 -34.14
CA PRO A 148 18.98 32.87 -33.72
C PRO A 148 20.00 34.03 -33.83
N SER A 149 19.56 35.24 -34.20
CA SER A 149 20.43 36.41 -34.40
C SER A 149 21.18 36.80 -33.13
N ARG A 150 22.42 37.21 -33.30
CA ARG A 150 23.32 37.72 -32.25
C ARG A 150 23.73 39.16 -32.58
N PRO A 151 24.23 39.90 -31.58
CA PRO A 151 24.77 41.24 -31.86
C PRO A 151 25.81 41.19 -32.97
N GLY A 152 25.56 41.92 -34.09
CA GLY A 152 26.42 41.96 -35.28
C GLY A 152 26.15 40.88 -36.33
N GLU A 153 25.30 39.88 -36.05
CA GLU A 153 24.99 38.81 -37.01
C GLU A 153 23.47 38.61 -37.07
N VAL A 154 22.86 38.79 -38.25
CA VAL A 154 21.43 38.63 -38.47
C VAL A 154 21.15 37.33 -39.22
N TYR A 155 20.32 36.49 -38.71
CA TYR A 155 19.91 35.22 -39.32
C TYR A 155 18.40 35.21 -39.59
N SER A 156 17.99 34.37 -40.53
CA SER A 156 16.56 34.12 -40.77
C SER A 156 15.93 33.39 -39.57
N ARG A 157 14.70 33.79 -39.23
CA ARG A 157 13.92 33.15 -38.18
C ARG A 157 13.65 31.67 -38.49
N SER A 158 13.88 30.80 -37.56
CA SER A 158 13.63 29.37 -37.68
C SER A 158 12.23 29.02 -37.17
N SER A 159 11.46 28.28 -37.97
CA SER A 159 10.13 27.80 -37.58
C SER A 159 10.22 26.51 -36.78
N VAL A 160 9.53 26.47 -35.66
CA VAL A 160 9.31 25.25 -34.86
C VAL A 160 7.99 24.64 -35.29
N ILE A 161 8.04 23.42 -35.81
CA ILE A 161 6.89 22.74 -36.45
C ILE A 161 6.42 21.56 -35.60
N SER A 162 5.10 21.44 -35.47
CA SER A 162 4.53 20.27 -34.83
C SER A 162 4.64 19.02 -35.69
N THR A 163 5.22 17.95 -35.13
CA THR A 163 5.36 16.66 -35.81
C THR A 163 4.12 15.77 -35.67
N VAL A 164 3.16 16.13 -34.81
CA VAL A 164 1.93 15.39 -34.54
C VAL A 164 0.72 16.32 -34.51
N SER A 165 -0.46 15.74 -34.68
CA SER A 165 -1.73 16.43 -34.39
C SER A 165 -2.18 16.06 -32.98
N GLY A 166 -2.72 17.03 -32.23
CA GLY A 166 -3.19 16.81 -30.85
C GLY A 166 -3.56 18.13 -30.17
N THR A 167 -3.60 18.09 -28.85
CA THR A 167 -3.84 19.25 -27.99
C THR A 167 -2.52 19.66 -27.34
N VAL A 168 -2.26 20.94 -27.21
CA VAL A 168 -1.12 21.48 -26.45
C VAL A 168 -1.33 21.17 -24.97
N LEU A 169 -0.47 20.37 -24.40
CA LEU A 169 -0.50 19.98 -22.99
C LEU A 169 0.33 20.92 -22.12
N GLN A 170 1.47 21.40 -22.67
CA GLN A 170 2.39 22.30 -21.98
C GLN A 170 3.03 23.26 -22.99
N ALA A 171 3.24 24.51 -22.57
CA ALA A 171 3.95 25.57 -23.28
C ALA A 171 4.80 26.35 -22.26
N PRO A 172 5.96 25.80 -21.84
CA PRO A 172 6.73 26.32 -20.70
C PRO A 172 7.45 27.65 -21.00
N TYR A 173 7.53 28.07 -22.27
CA TYR A 173 8.24 29.28 -22.69
C TYR A 173 7.28 30.30 -23.30
N SER A 174 7.64 31.59 -23.13
CA SER A 174 6.91 32.73 -23.63
C SER A 174 7.72 33.48 -24.70
N VAL A 175 7.05 34.34 -25.46
CA VAL A 175 7.72 35.26 -26.42
C VAL A 175 8.71 36.14 -25.65
N GLY A 176 9.94 36.15 -26.12
CA GLY A 176 11.06 36.88 -25.49
C GLY A 176 12.05 35.98 -24.78
N ASP A 177 11.67 34.76 -24.42
CA ASP A 177 12.56 33.79 -23.74
C ASP A 177 13.64 33.27 -24.69
N THR A 178 14.81 32.94 -24.11
CA THR A 178 15.91 32.31 -24.86
C THR A 178 15.79 30.79 -24.69
N VAL A 179 15.78 30.08 -25.82
CA VAL A 179 15.69 28.63 -25.90
C VAL A 179 16.92 28.04 -26.60
N THR A 180 17.20 26.80 -26.28
CA THR A 180 18.23 25.97 -26.92
C THR A 180 17.58 24.83 -27.69
N THR A 181 18.32 24.06 -28.44
CA THR A 181 17.84 22.84 -29.13
C THR A 181 17.36 21.76 -28.20
N GLN A 182 17.62 21.86 -26.88
CA GLN A 182 17.17 20.97 -25.86
C GLN A 182 16.00 21.52 -24.99
N SER A 183 15.57 22.76 -25.29
CA SER A 183 14.44 23.37 -24.57
C SER A 183 13.11 22.87 -25.13
N PRO A 184 12.23 22.23 -24.31
CA PRO A 184 10.93 21.70 -24.75
C PRO A 184 9.94 22.86 -24.95
N VAL A 185 9.78 23.38 -26.17
CA VAL A 185 8.94 24.58 -26.44
C VAL A 185 7.46 24.24 -26.30
N TYR A 186 7.04 23.07 -26.79
CA TYR A 186 5.67 22.58 -26.65
C TYR A 186 5.64 21.08 -26.34
N VAL A 187 4.64 20.67 -25.59
CA VAL A 187 4.25 19.27 -25.46
C VAL A 187 2.85 19.11 -26.03
N VAL A 188 2.71 18.28 -27.05
CA VAL A 188 1.44 18.01 -27.75
C VAL A 188 1.07 16.55 -27.58
N GLY A 189 -0.19 16.27 -27.24
CA GLY A 189 -0.68 14.92 -27.04
C GLY A 189 -2.14 14.71 -27.45
N ASP A 190 -2.50 13.45 -27.65
CA ASP A 190 -3.87 13.05 -27.98
C ASP A 190 -4.67 12.79 -26.69
N LEU A 191 -5.53 13.75 -26.33
CA LEU A 191 -6.42 13.64 -25.16
C LEU A 191 -7.69 12.81 -25.42
N SER A 192 -7.95 12.40 -26.67
CA SER A 192 -9.10 11.56 -26.98
C SER A 192 -8.94 10.13 -26.48
N SER A 193 -7.70 9.73 -26.19
CA SER A 193 -7.36 8.40 -25.69
C SER A 193 -6.30 8.54 -24.60
N LEU A 194 -6.73 8.39 -23.35
CA LEU A 194 -5.85 8.38 -22.20
C LEU A 194 -5.40 6.95 -21.87
N LEU A 195 -4.16 6.82 -21.47
CA LEU A 195 -3.56 5.59 -20.97
C LEU A 195 -3.13 5.77 -19.53
N VAL A 196 -3.13 4.69 -18.78
CA VAL A 196 -2.56 4.65 -17.43
C VAL A 196 -1.22 3.96 -17.51
N GLU A 197 -0.14 4.65 -17.22
CA GLU A 197 1.18 4.05 -17.15
C GLU A 197 1.50 3.69 -15.70
N THR A 198 1.95 2.47 -15.48
CA THR A 198 2.32 1.95 -14.17
C THR A 198 3.54 1.06 -14.26
N ASN A 199 4.25 0.90 -13.15
CA ASN A 199 5.42 0.06 -13.02
C ASN A 199 5.11 -1.13 -12.11
N ILE A 200 5.12 -2.33 -12.66
CA ILE A 200 4.78 -3.57 -11.96
C ILE A 200 6.05 -4.25 -11.48
N ALA A 201 6.15 -4.53 -10.18
CA ALA A 201 7.32 -5.19 -9.61
C ALA A 201 7.54 -6.58 -10.22
N GLU A 202 8.81 -6.97 -10.41
CA GLU A 202 9.26 -8.22 -11.03
C GLU A 202 8.54 -9.46 -10.50
N ARG A 203 8.31 -9.53 -9.18
CA ARG A 203 7.61 -10.64 -8.52
C ARG A 203 6.18 -10.91 -9.03
N PHE A 204 5.57 -9.93 -9.69
CA PHE A 204 4.20 -10.05 -10.23
C PHE A 204 4.15 -10.23 -11.75
N VAL A 205 5.29 -10.18 -12.43
CA VAL A 205 5.38 -10.23 -13.90
C VAL A 205 4.72 -11.49 -14.48
N SER A 206 4.87 -12.65 -13.83
CA SER A 206 4.26 -13.92 -14.27
C SER A 206 2.73 -13.88 -14.29
N ALA A 207 2.10 -13.04 -13.49
CA ALA A 207 0.66 -12.87 -13.42
C ALA A 207 0.14 -11.82 -14.41
N VAL A 208 1.01 -11.00 -14.99
CA VAL A 208 0.64 -9.90 -15.88
C VAL A 208 0.52 -10.37 -17.30
N LYS A 209 -0.65 -10.17 -17.90
CA LYS A 209 -0.93 -10.55 -19.31
C LYS A 209 -1.72 -9.43 -19.97
N GLN A 210 -1.51 -9.25 -21.28
CA GLN A 210 -2.32 -8.35 -22.09
C GLN A 210 -3.81 -8.73 -22.00
N GLY A 211 -4.68 -7.73 -21.88
CA GLY A 211 -6.12 -7.92 -21.68
C GLY A 211 -6.54 -8.19 -20.23
N LEU A 212 -5.59 -8.29 -19.28
CA LEU A 212 -5.93 -8.43 -17.86
C LEU A 212 -6.63 -7.16 -17.37
N ARG A 213 -7.78 -7.32 -16.71
CA ARG A 213 -8.56 -6.21 -16.17
C ARG A 213 -8.03 -5.74 -14.84
N ALA A 214 -8.13 -4.43 -14.62
CA ALA A 214 -7.79 -3.76 -13.39
C ALA A 214 -8.90 -2.79 -12.99
N SER A 215 -9.10 -2.64 -11.69
CA SER A 215 -9.96 -1.61 -11.12
C SER A 215 -9.10 -0.43 -10.71
N LEU A 216 -9.58 0.79 -11.02
CA LEU A 216 -8.89 2.03 -10.72
C LEU A 216 -9.80 2.96 -9.93
N TRP A 217 -9.22 3.72 -9.04
CA TRP A 217 -9.90 4.82 -8.35
C TRP A 217 -8.97 6.03 -8.22
N PHE A 218 -9.58 7.19 -8.10
CA PHE A 218 -8.92 8.47 -8.00
C PHE A 218 -9.30 9.15 -6.69
N GLU A 219 -8.37 9.82 -6.04
CA GLU A 219 -8.66 10.62 -4.84
C GLU A 219 -9.63 11.77 -5.13
N SER A 220 -9.60 12.32 -6.36
CA SER A 220 -10.49 13.37 -6.82
C SER A 220 -11.94 12.93 -7.07
N MET A 221 -12.22 11.61 -7.12
CA MET A 221 -13.54 11.00 -7.38
C MET A 221 -13.78 9.86 -6.40
N PRO A 222 -13.95 10.16 -5.09
CA PRO A 222 -14.08 9.15 -4.05
C PRO A 222 -15.33 8.29 -4.25
N GLY A 223 -15.17 6.98 -4.05
CA GLY A 223 -16.26 6.00 -4.19
C GLY A 223 -16.57 5.55 -5.62
N GLU A 224 -15.91 6.13 -6.65
CA GLU A 224 -16.08 5.72 -8.03
C GLU A 224 -14.96 4.73 -8.45
N ILE A 225 -15.36 3.64 -9.10
CA ILE A 225 -14.44 2.62 -9.61
C ILE A 225 -14.46 2.65 -11.13
N PHE A 226 -13.31 2.84 -11.72
CA PHE A 226 -13.08 2.80 -13.16
C PHE A 226 -12.43 1.47 -13.54
N THR A 227 -12.74 0.98 -14.74
CA THR A 227 -12.17 -0.28 -15.24
C THR A 227 -11.25 0.01 -16.41
N ALA A 228 -10.06 -0.58 -16.35
CA ALA A 228 -9.11 -0.58 -17.45
C ALA A 228 -8.60 -1.99 -17.70
N GLU A 229 -7.94 -2.18 -18.83
CA GLU A 229 -7.28 -3.43 -19.20
C GLU A 229 -5.84 -3.18 -19.60
N ILE A 230 -4.96 -4.14 -19.37
CA ILE A 230 -3.57 -4.08 -19.81
C ILE A 230 -3.55 -4.07 -21.34
N TYR A 231 -3.09 -2.95 -21.88
CA TYR A 231 -3.00 -2.70 -23.32
C TYR A 231 -1.61 -3.03 -23.87
N GLU A 232 -0.56 -2.63 -23.12
CA GLU A 232 0.83 -2.77 -23.55
C GLU A 232 1.70 -3.17 -22.37
N ILE A 233 2.60 -4.11 -22.60
CA ILE A 233 3.60 -4.54 -21.62
C ILE A 233 4.96 -4.36 -22.26
N ASN A 234 5.85 -3.59 -21.61
CA ASN A 234 7.22 -3.44 -22.10
C ASN A 234 7.92 -4.82 -22.03
N PRO A 235 8.56 -5.30 -23.11
CA PRO A 235 9.25 -6.58 -23.08
C PRO A 235 10.53 -6.58 -22.24
N VAL A 236 11.02 -5.40 -21.82
CA VAL A 236 12.26 -5.23 -21.06
C VAL A 236 11.95 -4.70 -19.66
N LEU A 237 12.49 -5.39 -18.66
CA LEU A 237 12.44 -4.97 -17.27
C LEU A 237 13.44 -3.81 -17.05
N ASP A 238 13.06 -2.81 -16.28
CA ASP A 238 13.98 -1.78 -15.82
C ASP A 238 14.88 -2.37 -14.71
N PRO A 239 16.20 -2.49 -14.95
CA PRO A 239 17.10 -3.12 -13.99
C PRO A 239 17.33 -2.28 -12.72
N ALA A 240 17.16 -0.95 -12.80
CA ALA A 240 17.36 -0.06 -11.66
C ALA A 240 16.22 -0.14 -10.65
N SER A 241 14.98 -0.13 -11.13
CA SER A 241 13.78 -0.21 -10.30
C SER A 241 13.26 -1.63 -10.11
N ARG A 242 13.73 -2.60 -10.90
CA ARG A 242 13.21 -3.97 -10.99
C ARG A 242 11.70 -4.01 -11.23
N THR A 243 11.26 -3.17 -12.16
CA THR A 243 9.86 -3.07 -12.53
C THR A 243 9.65 -3.24 -14.02
N LEU A 244 8.46 -3.69 -14.37
CA LEU A 244 7.98 -3.81 -15.74
C LEU A 244 7.02 -2.67 -16.04
N ARG A 245 7.40 -1.79 -16.97
CA ARG A 245 6.52 -0.71 -17.41
C ARG A 245 5.34 -1.30 -18.17
N THR A 246 4.15 -0.93 -17.73
CA THR A 246 2.90 -1.47 -18.27
C THR A 246 1.92 -0.32 -18.49
N ARG A 247 1.19 -0.34 -19.60
CA ARG A 247 0.16 0.64 -19.91
C ARG A 247 -1.20 -0.03 -19.96
N LEU A 248 -2.17 0.60 -19.30
CA LEU A 248 -3.56 0.18 -19.30
C LEU A 248 -4.40 1.16 -20.11
N ARG A 249 -5.43 0.63 -20.76
CA ARG A 249 -6.43 1.40 -21.51
C ARG A 249 -7.75 1.34 -20.76
N PHE A 250 -8.42 2.47 -20.59
CA PHE A 250 -9.77 2.51 -20.02
C PHE A 250 -10.75 1.76 -20.94
N ILE A 251 -11.56 0.89 -20.35
CA ILE A 251 -12.62 0.19 -21.09
C ILE A 251 -13.73 1.18 -21.45
N LYS A 252 -14.05 2.08 -20.52
CA LYS A 252 -15.02 3.16 -20.73
C LYS A 252 -14.31 4.49 -20.44
N PRO A 253 -14.05 5.32 -21.47
CA PRO A 253 -13.48 6.65 -21.28
C PRO A 253 -14.42 7.55 -20.45
N ASP A 254 -13.83 8.36 -19.58
CA ASP A 254 -14.56 9.36 -18.80
C ASP A 254 -13.90 10.74 -18.99
N PRO A 255 -14.64 11.79 -19.43
CA PRO A 255 -14.08 13.10 -19.73
C PRO A 255 -13.57 13.86 -18.49
N ARG A 256 -13.92 13.41 -17.29
CA ARG A 256 -13.43 13.98 -16.02
C ARG A 256 -11.99 13.57 -15.73
N ILE A 257 -11.54 12.45 -16.29
CA ILE A 257 -10.16 11.99 -16.15
C ILE A 257 -9.27 12.86 -17.04
N LYS A 258 -8.18 13.38 -16.46
CA LYS A 258 -7.23 14.26 -17.14
C LYS A 258 -5.84 13.65 -17.15
N ALA A 259 -5.07 13.92 -18.19
CA ALA A 259 -3.64 13.61 -18.21
C ALA A 259 -2.94 14.34 -17.04
N GLY A 260 -1.97 13.67 -16.41
CA GLY A 260 -1.29 14.15 -15.20
C GLY A 260 -1.98 13.74 -13.88
N MET A 261 -3.17 13.14 -13.91
CA MET A 261 -3.79 12.57 -12.70
C MET A 261 -3.09 11.27 -12.30
N PHE A 262 -3.14 10.96 -11.00
CA PHE A 262 -2.68 9.69 -10.46
C PHE A 262 -3.87 8.83 -10.09
N ALA A 263 -3.79 7.54 -10.44
CA ALA A 263 -4.80 6.54 -10.08
C ALA A 263 -4.17 5.48 -9.19
N THR A 264 -4.92 5.01 -8.22
CA THR A 264 -4.63 3.76 -7.53
C THR A 264 -5.26 2.62 -8.32
N ILE A 265 -4.50 1.57 -8.56
CA ILE A 265 -4.84 0.45 -9.44
C ILE A 265 -4.85 -0.83 -8.62
N SER A 266 -5.95 -1.56 -8.62
CA SER A 266 -6.02 -2.93 -8.14
C SER A 266 -5.95 -3.89 -9.33
N LEU A 267 -4.86 -4.62 -9.41
CA LEU A 267 -4.61 -5.60 -10.46
C LEU A 267 -4.77 -7.01 -9.88
N VAL A 268 -5.74 -7.77 -10.39
CA VAL A 268 -5.95 -9.17 -9.97
C VAL A 268 -4.82 -10.04 -10.51
N THR A 269 -3.96 -10.53 -9.61
CA THR A 269 -2.78 -11.35 -9.97
C THR A 269 -3.06 -12.84 -9.93
N ASN A 270 -4.04 -13.26 -9.15
CA ASN A 270 -4.47 -14.65 -9.08
C ASN A 270 -5.97 -14.71 -8.80
N ARG A 271 -6.68 -15.61 -9.46
CA ARG A 271 -8.11 -15.86 -9.23
C ARG A 271 -8.36 -17.35 -9.30
N LYS A 272 -9.02 -17.86 -8.25
CA LYS A 272 -9.50 -19.24 -8.21
C LYS A 272 -11.01 -19.25 -7.94
N THR A 273 -11.70 -20.16 -8.59
CA THR A 273 -13.15 -20.32 -8.47
C THR A 273 -13.48 -21.74 -8.07
N ASN A 274 -14.61 -21.91 -7.40
CA ASN A 274 -15.12 -23.23 -6.99
C ASN A 274 -14.15 -23.97 -6.06
N ILE A 275 -13.58 -23.25 -5.09
CA ILE A 275 -12.64 -23.78 -4.09
C ILE A 275 -13.20 -23.55 -2.68
N PRO A 276 -12.79 -24.37 -1.66
CA PRO A 276 -13.17 -24.12 -0.27
C PRO A 276 -12.58 -22.78 0.19
N VAL A 277 -13.45 -21.87 0.65
CA VAL A 277 -13.06 -20.60 1.23
C VAL A 277 -13.70 -20.41 2.59
N ILE A 278 -12.93 -19.87 3.53
CA ILE A 278 -13.40 -19.57 4.89
C ILE A 278 -13.04 -18.12 5.23
N PRO A 279 -13.79 -17.48 6.17
CA PRO A 279 -13.38 -16.17 6.66
C PRO A 279 -11.98 -16.24 7.27
N ARG A 280 -11.14 -15.25 6.96
CA ARG A 280 -9.76 -15.20 7.45
C ARG A 280 -9.66 -15.23 8.98
N LEU A 281 -10.66 -14.66 9.65
CA LEU A 281 -10.74 -14.64 11.11
C LEU A 281 -10.93 -16.04 11.72
N SER A 282 -11.38 -17.04 10.95
CA SER A 282 -11.55 -18.42 11.43
C SER A 282 -10.23 -19.15 11.66
N VAL A 283 -9.14 -18.63 11.09
CA VAL A 283 -7.83 -19.29 11.10
C VAL A 283 -6.98 -18.76 12.26
N ILE A 284 -6.37 -19.65 13.00
CA ILE A 284 -5.48 -19.36 14.13
C ILE A 284 -4.07 -19.86 13.78
N ASN A 285 -3.05 -19.02 14.03
CA ASN A 285 -1.66 -19.46 13.97
C ASN A 285 -1.21 -19.95 15.36
N THR A 286 -0.79 -21.19 15.45
CA THR A 286 -0.29 -21.77 16.69
C THR A 286 1.08 -22.40 16.44
N TYR A 287 2.14 -21.80 16.96
CA TYR A 287 3.52 -22.28 16.87
C TYR A 287 3.98 -22.65 15.44
N GLY A 288 3.51 -21.88 14.45
CA GLY A 288 3.90 -22.08 13.04
C GLY A 288 2.97 -22.99 12.24
N SER A 289 1.98 -23.65 12.88
CA SER A 289 0.91 -24.37 12.22
C SER A 289 -0.36 -23.53 12.15
N TRP A 290 -1.08 -23.63 11.04
CA TRP A 290 -2.39 -23.01 10.88
C TRP A 290 -3.47 -24.00 11.29
N ILE A 291 -4.39 -23.58 12.15
CA ILE A 291 -5.49 -24.41 12.64
C ILE A 291 -6.83 -23.70 12.49
N VAL A 292 -7.88 -24.50 12.40
CA VAL A 292 -9.27 -24.09 12.52
C VAL A 292 -10.00 -25.01 13.51
N PHE A 293 -11.13 -24.54 14.02
CA PHE A 293 -12.06 -25.41 14.77
C PHE A 293 -13.25 -25.72 13.88
N ILE A 294 -13.58 -27.01 13.77
CA ILE A 294 -14.75 -27.53 13.09
C ILE A 294 -15.73 -28.03 14.12
N VAL A 295 -17.00 -27.73 13.96
CA VAL A 295 -18.06 -28.21 14.85
C VAL A 295 -18.66 -29.48 14.28
N ASP A 296 -18.58 -30.57 15.04
CA ASP A 296 -19.17 -31.86 14.69
C ASP A 296 -20.69 -31.92 14.99
N GLU A 297 -21.35 -33.02 14.61
CA GLU A 297 -22.79 -33.23 14.79
C GLU A 297 -23.23 -33.22 16.26
N ASN A 298 -22.30 -33.47 17.20
CA ASN A 298 -22.53 -33.46 18.62
C ASN A 298 -22.29 -32.11 19.29
N ASN A 299 -22.16 -31.01 18.48
CA ASN A 299 -21.78 -29.66 18.93
C ASN A 299 -20.46 -29.65 19.71
N THR A 300 -19.50 -30.44 19.26
CA THR A 300 -18.15 -30.47 19.83
C THR A 300 -17.18 -29.79 18.85
N ALA A 301 -16.34 -28.88 19.37
CA ALA A 301 -15.30 -28.24 18.61
C ALA A 301 -14.11 -29.17 18.43
N ARG A 302 -13.73 -29.44 17.19
CA ARG A 302 -12.58 -30.27 16.83
C ARG A 302 -11.52 -29.39 16.20
N ARG A 303 -10.34 -29.38 16.84
CA ARG A 303 -9.16 -28.72 16.29
C ARG A 303 -8.67 -29.49 15.08
N ARG A 304 -8.47 -28.77 13.97
CA ARG A 304 -7.92 -29.34 12.73
C ARG A 304 -6.83 -28.46 12.17
N GLU A 305 -5.71 -29.08 11.80
CA GLU A 305 -4.63 -28.40 11.09
C GLU A 305 -5.03 -28.21 9.62
N VAL A 306 -4.67 -27.06 9.05
CA VAL A 306 -5.06 -26.70 7.68
C VAL A 306 -3.87 -26.21 6.89
N THR A 307 -3.89 -26.51 5.59
CA THR A 307 -2.98 -25.92 4.61
C THR A 307 -3.70 -24.80 3.87
N LEU A 308 -3.13 -23.61 3.88
CA LEU A 308 -3.74 -22.41 3.33
C LEU A 308 -3.20 -22.10 1.93
N GLY A 309 -4.05 -21.48 1.11
CA GLY A 309 -3.70 -21.02 -0.22
C GLY A 309 -3.74 -19.50 -0.36
N ILE A 310 -4.59 -18.99 -1.27
CA ILE A 310 -4.76 -17.55 -1.49
C ILE A 310 -5.43 -16.92 -0.27
N ASP A 311 -4.88 -15.78 0.16
CA ASP A 311 -5.40 -14.91 1.22
C ASP A 311 -5.68 -13.52 0.64
N ASN A 312 -6.89 -12.99 0.85
CA ASN A 312 -7.33 -11.67 0.36
C ASN A 312 -7.87 -10.75 1.47
N GLU A 313 -7.39 -10.89 2.70
CA GLU A 313 -7.77 -10.11 3.88
C GLU A 313 -9.16 -10.44 4.46
N GLU A 314 -10.15 -10.78 3.67
CA GLU A 314 -11.50 -11.13 4.10
C GLU A 314 -11.72 -12.64 4.18
N PHE A 315 -11.27 -13.34 3.15
CA PHE A 315 -11.37 -14.80 3.03
C PHE A 315 -10.00 -15.43 2.77
N ILE A 316 -9.90 -16.72 3.07
CA ILE A 316 -8.72 -17.52 2.82
C ILE A 316 -9.09 -18.85 2.17
N GLU A 317 -8.33 -19.24 1.16
CA GLU A 317 -8.44 -20.55 0.53
C GLU A 317 -7.90 -21.63 1.47
N VAL A 318 -8.62 -22.73 1.61
CA VAL A 318 -8.14 -23.93 2.31
C VAL A 318 -7.83 -25.00 1.26
N LEU A 319 -6.54 -25.38 1.20
CA LEU A 319 -6.06 -26.41 0.29
C LEU A 319 -6.25 -27.81 0.85
N ASP A 320 -6.13 -27.95 2.18
CA ASP A 320 -6.28 -29.21 2.90
C ASP A 320 -6.74 -28.99 4.33
N GLY A 321 -7.39 -29.98 4.92
CA GLY A 321 -7.86 -29.99 6.32
C GLY A 321 -9.33 -29.59 6.51
N VAL A 322 -10.03 -29.05 5.48
CA VAL A 322 -11.44 -28.67 5.57
C VAL A 322 -12.16 -29.07 4.29
N SER A 323 -13.37 -29.60 4.42
CA SER A 323 -14.23 -30.00 3.31
C SER A 323 -15.41 -29.06 3.13
N ILE A 324 -15.92 -28.97 1.89
CA ILE A 324 -17.18 -28.28 1.61
C ILE A 324 -18.30 -28.92 2.42
N GLY A 325 -19.06 -28.11 3.16
CA GLY A 325 -20.10 -28.56 4.08
C GLY A 325 -19.70 -28.57 5.56
N ASP A 326 -18.39 -28.52 5.88
CA ASP A 326 -17.92 -28.41 7.25
C ASP A 326 -18.38 -27.09 7.89
N LYS A 327 -18.71 -27.12 9.20
CA LYS A 327 -19.04 -25.94 9.99
C LYS A 327 -17.78 -25.44 10.69
N VAL A 328 -17.17 -24.39 10.17
CA VAL A 328 -15.97 -23.78 10.74
C VAL A 328 -16.33 -22.64 11.68
N VAL A 329 -15.68 -22.59 12.85
CA VAL A 329 -15.87 -21.52 13.82
C VAL A 329 -15.31 -20.21 13.28
N SER A 330 -16.13 -19.17 13.18
CA SER A 330 -15.76 -17.84 12.69
C SER A 330 -15.60 -16.77 13.78
N ALA A 331 -16.14 -17.04 14.99
CA ALA A 331 -15.95 -16.19 16.16
C ALA A 331 -16.02 -17.03 17.44
N GLY A 332 -15.22 -16.64 18.45
CA GLY A 332 -15.10 -17.36 19.72
C GLY A 332 -14.00 -18.42 19.76
N GLN A 333 -13.31 -18.66 18.66
CA GLN A 333 -12.28 -19.70 18.49
C GLN A 333 -11.09 -19.58 19.44
N ASN A 334 -10.73 -18.38 19.89
CA ASN A 334 -9.58 -18.15 20.77
C ASN A 334 -9.75 -18.73 22.20
N PHE A 335 -10.97 -19.06 22.55
CA PHE A 335 -11.33 -19.62 23.88
C PHE A 335 -11.60 -21.11 23.83
N LEU A 336 -11.42 -21.74 22.66
CA LEU A 336 -11.72 -23.15 22.45
C LEU A 336 -10.47 -24.02 22.61
N SER A 337 -10.70 -25.19 23.23
CA SER A 337 -9.79 -26.32 23.23
C SER A 337 -10.39 -27.47 22.40
N ASP A 338 -9.53 -28.39 21.95
CA ASP A 338 -10.03 -29.56 21.25
C ASP A 338 -10.95 -30.40 22.14
N GLY A 339 -12.15 -30.72 21.63
CA GLY A 339 -13.16 -31.47 22.34
C GLY A 339 -14.12 -30.65 23.22
N ASP A 340 -14.05 -29.33 23.20
CA ASP A 340 -14.99 -28.48 23.95
C ASP A 340 -16.39 -28.53 23.36
N PHE A 341 -17.40 -28.59 24.27
CA PHE A 341 -18.79 -28.43 23.88
C PHE A 341 -19.10 -26.97 23.59
N VAL A 342 -19.78 -26.72 22.47
CA VAL A 342 -20.06 -25.37 21.99
C VAL A 342 -21.55 -25.15 21.76
N ARG A 343 -21.97 -23.90 21.89
CA ARG A 343 -23.31 -23.45 21.52
C ARG A 343 -23.18 -22.47 20.39
N ILE A 344 -23.73 -22.81 19.23
CA ILE A 344 -23.78 -21.93 18.08
C ILE A 344 -24.76 -20.82 18.37
N VAL A 345 -24.33 -19.56 18.23
CA VAL A 345 -25.12 -18.34 18.31
C VAL A 345 -25.12 -17.65 16.95
N GLU A 346 -26.24 -17.09 16.56
CA GLU A 346 -26.41 -16.36 15.31
C GLU A 346 -25.72 -14.98 15.33
#